data_d3be5e4ff922b93488a02a06d2b97b87
#
_entry.id   d3be5e4ff922b93488a02a06d2b97b87
#
_cell.length_a   1.000
_cell.length_b   1.000
_cell.length_c   1.000
_cell.angle_alpha   90.00
_cell.angle_beta   90.00
_cell.angle_gamma   90.00
#
_symmetry.space_group_name_H-M   'P 1'
#
loop_
_entity.id
_entity.type
_entity.pdbx_description
1 polymer ?
#
loop_
_entity_poly.entity_id
_entity_poly.type
_entity_poly.pdbx_seq_one_letter_code
_entity_poly.pdbx_strand_id
1 'polypeptide(L)'
;MAQQESKQMIVGLDIGTSKVVAVVGEIDPDGGMEVVGIGSHPSRGMKKGVVVNIESTVNAIQRAVEEAELMAGCQIHSVYVGIAGSHIRSVNSHGIVAIRDQEVFEQDIDRVIDAAQAVAIPADQKVLHVLPQEYVIDNQSGIREPLGMSGVRLEAKVHLVTCAVNAAQNIEKCIERCGLSVDGIILEQLASSYSVITEDERDLGVCLVDIGGGTSDIAIFTDGSIRHTGVIPIAGDQVTNDIAMALRTPTQHAEEIKIRYACALTQLAGPDETIKVPSVGDRPPRDLSRQSLAEVVEPRYDELFTLIQSELRRSGYEELIPAGVVLTGGTSKMEGAVDLAEEIFHMPVRVGAPQYARGLHDIIRNPIYATAVGLLLYGAEETRDGARVRQDVEAEAISFAGRVKAWFARHF
;
A
#
# COMPACT_ATOMS: atom_id res chain seq x y z
N MET A 1 -30.10 30.39 -1.51
CA MET A 1 -28.65 30.09 -1.50
C MET A 1 -28.55 28.65 -1.07
N ALA A 2 -28.29 27.73 -1.98
CA ALA A 2 -28.03 26.36 -1.62
C ALA A 2 -26.72 26.34 -0.80
N GLN A 3 -26.74 25.77 0.40
CA GLN A 3 -25.54 25.41 1.11
C GLN A 3 -24.75 24.49 0.17
N GLN A 4 -23.60 24.94 -0.31
CA GLN A 4 -22.59 24.07 -0.89
C GLN A 4 -22.19 23.13 0.26
N GLU A 5 -22.70 21.91 0.26
CA GLU A 5 -22.15 20.84 1.09
C GLU A 5 -20.65 20.81 0.78
N SER A 6 -19.83 21.06 1.77
CA SER A 6 -18.39 20.98 1.63
C SER A 6 -18.06 19.54 1.30
N LYS A 7 -17.77 19.25 0.04
CA LYS A 7 -17.31 17.92 -0.39
C LYS A 7 -16.09 17.56 0.43
N GLN A 8 -16.11 16.39 1.03
CA GLN A 8 -15.01 15.89 1.86
C GLN A 8 -13.89 15.43 0.96
N MET A 9 -12.76 16.13 1.06
CA MET A 9 -11.55 15.80 0.28
C MET A 9 -10.58 14.98 1.09
N ILE A 10 -9.97 14.00 0.45
CA ILE A 10 -8.90 13.15 0.98
C ILE A 10 -7.71 13.23 0.04
N VAL A 11 -6.51 13.19 0.59
CA VAL A 11 -5.28 13.24 -0.19
C VAL A 11 -4.40 12.06 0.17
N GLY A 12 -4.04 11.27 -0.85
CA GLY A 12 -3.03 10.22 -0.76
C GLY A 12 -1.69 10.73 -1.26
N LEU A 13 -0.64 10.59 -0.45
CA LEU A 13 0.73 10.98 -0.77
C LEU A 13 1.65 9.74 -0.76
N ASP A 14 2.05 9.30 -1.93
CA ASP A 14 3.04 8.23 -2.12
C ASP A 14 4.44 8.85 -2.29
N ILE A 15 5.34 8.62 -1.31
CA ILE A 15 6.71 9.13 -1.33
C ILE A 15 7.64 7.98 -1.76
N GLY A 16 7.58 7.61 -3.02
CA GLY A 16 8.35 6.49 -3.57
C GLY A 16 9.83 6.81 -3.84
N THR A 17 10.62 5.77 -4.09
CA THR A 17 12.06 5.91 -4.40
C THR A 17 12.29 6.60 -5.75
N SER A 18 11.47 6.32 -6.77
CA SER A 18 11.63 6.89 -8.11
C SER A 18 10.82 8.17 -8.33
N LYS A 19 9.66 8.30 -7.70
CA LYS A 19 8.75 9.45 -7.83
C LYS A 19 7.97 9.68 -6.56
N VAL A 20 7.50 10.92 -6.38
CA VAL A 20 6.48 11.29 -5.40
C VAL A 20 5.17 11.53 -6.15
N VAL A 21 4.07 11.00 -5.66
CA VAL A 21 2.74 11.15 -6.24
C VAL A 21 1.77 11.66 -5.17
N ALA A 22 1.08 12.75 -5.47
CA ALA A 22 -0.05 13.25 -4.68
C ALA A 22 -1.34 13.04 -5.48
N VAL A 23 -2.35 12.41 -4.88
CA VAL A 23 -3.67 12.21 -5.50
C VAL A 23 -4.73 12.80 -4.59
N VAL A 24 -5.59 13.63 -5.16
CA VAL A 24 -6.72 14.27 -4.46
C VAL A 24 -8.02 13.58 -4.89
N GLY A 25 -8.77 13.11 -3.92
CA GLY A 25 -10.08 12.50 -4.13
C GLY A 25 -11.18 13.22 -3.38
N GLU A 26 -12.37 13.23 -3.95
CA GLU A 26 -13.61 13.66 -3.32
C GLU A 26 -14.47 12.45 -2.99
N ILE A 27 -15.09 12.44 -1.80
CA ILE A 27 -16.08 11.44 -1.43
C ILE A 27 -17.44 11.89 -1.98
N ASP A 28 -18.02 11.08 -2.84
CA ASP A 28 -19.37 11.27 -3.37
C ASP A 28 -20.43 11.05 -2.27
N PRO A 29 -21.63 11.64 -2.38
CA PRO A 29 -22.75 11.39 -1.45
C PRO A 29 -23.13 9.91 -1.34
N ASP A 30 -22.91 9.12 -2.39
CA ASP A 30 -23.13 7.67 -2.42
C ASP A 30 -21.97 6.89 -1.79
N GLY A 31 -20.96 7.61 -1.32
CA GLY A 31 -19.77 7.04 -0.71
C GLY A 31 -18.70 6.53 -1.71
N GLY A 32 -18.84 6.79 -3.00
CA GLY A 32 -17.79 6.52 -4.00
C GLY A 32 -16.61 7.49 -3.85
N MET A 33 -15.46 7.12 -4.41
CA MET A 33 -14.28 7.97 -4.47
C MET A 33 -14.11 8.49 -5.91
N GLU A 34 -14.08 9.82 -6.09
CA GLU A 34 -13.77 10.46 -7.36
C GLU A 34 -12.41 11.17 -7.29
N VAL A 35 -11.47 10.77 -8.13
CA VAL A 35 -10.16 11.44 -8.23
C VAL A 35 -10.31 12.71 -9.06
N VAL A 36 -10.01 13.85 -8.43
CA VAL A 36 -10.16 15.20 -9.02
C VAL A 36 -8.83 15.88 -9.31
N GLY A 37 -7.73 15.42 -8.72
CA GLY A 37 -6.40 15.98 -8.95
C GLY A 37 -5.30 14.94 -8.76
N ILE A 38 -4.24 15.11 -9.53
CA ILE A 38 -3.02 14.29 -9.44
C ILE A 38 -1.81 15.17 -9.73
N GLY A 39 -0.75 14.96 -8.97
CA GLY A 39 0.54 15.55 -9.22
C GLY A 39 1.64 14.51 -9.05
N SER A 40 2.69 14.59 -9.88
CA SER A 40 3.78 13.62 -9.86
C SER A 40 5.11 14.30 -10.13
N HIS A 41 6.12 14.04 -9.27
CA HIS A 41 7.44 14.60 -9.42
C HIS A 41 8.53 13.54 -9.19
N PRO A 42 9.64 13.53 -9.97
CA PRO A 42 10.75 12.63 -9.74
C PRO A 42 11.33 12.75 -8.32
N SER A 43 11.51 11.62 -7.64
CA SER A 43 12.10 11.54 -6.31
C SER A 43 13.63 11.42 -6.41
N ARG A 44 14.36 12.17 -5.58
CA ARG A 44 15.83 12.10 -5.49
C ARG A 44 16.33 12.01 -4.05
N GLY A 45 15.43 12.09 -3.08
CA GLY A 45 15.71 12.09 -1.64
C GLY A 45 15.46 10.74 -0.96
N MET A 46 14.99 9.74 -1.70
CA MET A 46 14.62 8.43 -1.21
C MET A 46 15.59 7.35 -1.72
N LYS A 47 15.81 6.32 -0.90
CA LYS A 47 16.56 5.12 -1.31
C LYS A 47 15.96 3.89 -0.61
N LYS A 48 15.51 2.92 -1.39
CA LYS A 48 14.92 1.67 -0.87
C LYS A 48 13.82 1.92 0.18
N GLY A 49 12.90 2.86 -0.13
CA GLY A 49 11.79 3.21 0.75
C GLY A 49 12.15 4.09 1.96
N VAL A 50 13.40 4.58 2.08
CA VAL A 50 13.84 5.38 3.22
C VAL A 50 14.30 6.76 2.77
N VAL A 51 13.96 7.81 3.54
CA VAL A 51 14.44 9.19 3.33
C VAL A 51 15.94 9.25 3.63
N VAL A 52 16.75 9.57 2.62
CA VAL A 52 18.20 9.76 2.73
C VAL A 52 18.60 11.22 2.56
N ASN A 53 17.72 12.06 2.03
CA ASN A 53 17.93 13.50 1.91
C ASN A 53 16.59 14.24 2.08
N ILE A 54 16.43 14.90 3.22
CA ILE A 54 15.19 15.61 3.58
C ILE A 54 14.88 16.74 2.59
N GLU A 55 15.84 17.59 2.26
CA GLU A 55 15.62 18.76 1.39
C GLU A 55 15.15 18.34 -0.02
N SER A 56 15.79 17.31 -0.59
CA SER A 56 15.38 16.79 -1.89
C SER A 56 13.99 16.16 -1.85
N THR A 57 13.64 15.48 -0.74
CA THR A 57 12.31 14.87 -0.54
C THR A 57 11.25 15.95 -0.38
N VAL A 58 11.49 16.97 0.45
CA VAL A 58 10.60 18.13 0.62
C VAL A 58 10.31 18.81 -0.72
N ASN A 59 11.34 19.07 -1.52
CA ASN A 59 11.17 19.69 -2.84
C ASN A 59 10.28 18.83 -3.76
N ALA A 60 10.49 17.51 -3.78
CA ALA A 60 9.69 16.60 -4.58
C ALA A 60 8.22 16.55 -4.12
N ILE A 61 7.97 16.54 -2.80
CA ILE A 61 6.62 16.59 -2.22
C ILE A 61 5.94 17.91 -2.61
N GLN A 62 6.59 19.06 -2.41
CA GLN A 62 6.02 20.36 -2.74
C GLN A 62 5.58 20.44 -4.21
N ARG A 63 6.42 19.96 -5.14
CA ARG A 63 6.10 19.96 -6.57
C ARG A 63 4.92 19.06 -6.91
N ALA A 64 4.87 17.85 -6.34
CA ALA A 64 3.75 16.94 -6.56
C ALA A 64 2.44 17.50 -5.98
N VAL A 65 2.50 18.11 -4.79
CA VAL A 65 1.34 18.73 -4.14
C VAL A 65 0.87 19.96 -4.92
N GLU A 66 1.74 20.88 -5.32
CA GLU A 66 1.40 22.05 -6.14
C GLU A 66 0.70 21.65 -7.44
N GLU A 67 1.16 20.60 -8.12
CA GLU A 67 0.53 20.09 -9.34
C GLU A 67 -0.86 19.50 -9.07
N ALA A 68 -1.01 18.73 -8.00
CA ALA A 68 -2.29 18.15 -7.60
C ALA A 68 -3.31 19.23 -7.21
N GLU A 69 -2.89 20.27 -6.45
CA GLU A 69 -3.71 21.43 -6.09
C GLU A 69 -4.22 22.21 -7.30
N LEU A 70 -3.32 22.45 -8.27
CA LEU A 70 -3.66 23.15 -9.52
C LEU A 70 -4.71 22.38 -10.32
N MET A 71 -4.60 21.03 -10.38
CA MET A 71 -5.55 20.21 -11.10
C MET A 71 -6.89 20.10 -10.38
N ALA A 72 -6.87 19.91 -9.07
CA ALA A 72 -8.08 19.80 -8.24
C ALA A 72 -8.77 21.14 -7.97
N GLY A 73 -8.09 22.26 -8.14
CA GLY A 73 -8.61 23.60 -7.82
C GLY A 73 -8.82 23.84 -6.32
N CYS A 74 -8.03 23.20 -5.47
CA CYS A 74 -8.15 23.27 -4.01
C CYS A 74 -6.78 23.51 -3.35
N GLN A 75 -6.79 23.72 -2.03
CA GLN A 75 -5.59 23.69 -1.19
C GLN A 75 -5.55 22.41 -0.37
N ILE A 76 -4.40 21.78 -0.30
CA ILE A 76 -4.15 20.57 0.49
C ILE A 76 -3.62 20.98 1.85
N HIS A 77 -4.21 20.46 2.93
CA HIS A 77 -3.81 20.76 4.31
C HIS A 77 -3.29 19.53 5.04
N SER A 78 -3.80 18.35 4.70
CA SER A 78 -3.42 17.09 5.33
C SER A 78 -3.38 15.96 4.31
N VAL A 79 -2.65 14.89 4.66
CA VAL A 79 -2.42 13.75 3.75
C VAL A 79 -2.38 12.43 4.52
N TYR A 80 -2.87 11.37 3.88
CA TYR A 80 -2.49 10.00 4.19
C TYR A 80 -1.23 9.65 3.41
N VAL A 81 -0.20 9.12 4.08
CA VAL A 81 1.11 8.89 3.47
C VAL A 81 1.52 7.43 3.54
N GLY A 82 2.15 6.94 2.47
CA GLY A 82 2.73 5.60 2.40
C GLY A 82 4.06 5.49 3.15
N ILE A 83 4.33 4.31 3.72
CA ILE A 83 5.63 3.93 4.25
C ILE A 83 6.00 2.53 3.80
N ALA A 84 7.23 2.36 3.30
CA ALA A 84 7.82 1.09 2.90
C ALA A 84 9.29 1.01 3.34
N GLY A 85 9.92 -0.11 3.06
CA GLY A 85 11.35 -0.29 3.26
C GLY A 85 11.71 -1.44 4.19
N SER A 86 12.99 -1.82 4.16
CA SER A 86 13.51 -2.98 4.91
C SER A 86 13.50 -2.85 6.43
N HIS A 87 13.11 -1.70 6.96
CA HIS A 87 12.90 -1.47 8.40
C HIS A 87 11.50 -1.89 8.90
N ILE A 88 10.58 -2.22 7.99
CA ILE A 88 9.28 -2.79 8.32
C ILE A 88 9.48 -4.20 8.86
N ARG A 89 8.78 -4.52 9.94
CA ARG A 89 8.71 -5.85 10.54
C ARG A 89 7.25 -6.21 10.78
N SER A 90 6.94 -7.48 10.73
CA SER A 90 5.62 -7.95 11.09
C SER A 90 5.68 -9.24 11.88
N VAL A 91 4.67 -9.46 12.69
CA VAL A 91 4.50 -10.68 13.49
C VAL A 91 3.00 -10.95 13.69
N ASN A 92 2.62 -12.20 13.62
CA ASN A 92 1.28 -12.62 14.01
C ASN A 92 1.26 -12.85 15.53
N SER A 93 0.27 -12.26 16.18
CA SER A 93 0.06 -12.36 17.62
C SER A 93 -1.39 -12.72 17.94
N HIS A 94 -1.64 -13.11 19.16
CA HIS A 94 -2.98 -13.39 19.64
C HIS A 94 -3.20 -12.88 21.06
N GLY A 95 -4.40 -12.37 21.29
CA GLY A 95 -4.87 -11.97 22.62
C GLY A 95 -6.01 -12.87 23.08
N ILE A 96 -6.19 -13.01 24.37
CA ILE A 96 -7.26 -13.79 24.98
C ILE A 96 -7.81 -13.02 26.18
N VAL A 97 -9.14 -12.85 26.22
CA VAL A 97 -9.83 -12.23 27.36
C VAL A 97 -11.09 -13.02 27.73
N ALA A 98 -11.52 -12.91 28.96
CA ALA A 98 -12.82 -13.41 29.38
C ALA A 98 -13.92 -12.40 29.00
N ILE A 99 -15.03 -12.89 28.48
CA ILE A 99 -16.26 -12.12 28.20
C ILE A 99 -17.02 -11.96 29.52
N ARG A 100 -17.30 -10.71 29.93
CA ARG A 100 -17.85 -10.44 31.27
C ARG A 100 -19.32 -10.78 31.42
N ASP A 101 -20.12 -10.43 30.42
CA ASP A 101 -21.59 -10.50 30.49
C ASP A 101 -22.17 -11.61 29.60
N GLN A 102 -21.36 -12.62 29.24
CA GLN A 102 -21.69 -13.73 28.34
C GLN A 102 -22.10 -13.28 26.91
N GLU A 103 -21.92 -12.01 26.59
CA GLU A 103 -22.13 -11.41 25.28
C GLU A 103 -20.96 -10.45 25.00
N VAL A 104 -20.45 -10.45 23.78
CA VAL A 104 -19.30 -9.64 23.36
C VAL A 104 -19.74 -8.20 23.13
N PHE A 105 -19.14 -7.28 23.85
CA PHE A 105 -19.27 -5.83 23.66
C PHE A 105 -18.00 -5.22 23.06
N GLU A 106 -18.07 -3.99 22.56
CA GLU A 106 -16.90 -3.25 22.02
C GLU A 106 -15.72 -3.23 23.00
N GLN A 107 -15.98 -3.03 24.30
CA GLN A 107 -14.94 -3.06 25.34
C GLN A 107 -14.22 -4.41 25.44
N ASP A 108 -14.87 -5.52 25.07
CA ASP A 108 -14.23 -6.84 25.05
C ASP A 108 -13.33 -6.96 23.84
N ILE A 109 -13.74 -6.37 22.69
CA ILE A 109 -12.96 -6.30 21.46
C ILE A 109 -11.71 -5.44 21.72
N ASP A 110 -11.85 -4.25 22.29
CA ASP A 110 -10.71 -3.40 22.64
C ASP A 110 -9.71 -4.13 23.56
N ARG A 111 -10.20 -4.76 24.61
CA ARG A 111 -9.35 -5.51 25.55
C ARG A 111 -8.62 -6.69 24.91
N VAL A 112 -9.26 -7.40 24.00
CA VAL A 112 -8.62 -8.55 23.33
C VAL A 112 -7.57 -8.08 22.32
N ILE A 113 -7.82 -6.97 21.62
CA ILE A 113 -6.85 -6.35 20.72
C ILE A 113 -5.66 -5.80 21.53
N ASP A 114 -5.88 -5.11 22.65
CA ASP A 114 -4.82 -4.65 23.57
C ASP A 114 -3.96 -5.82 24.08
N ALA A 115 -4.62 -6.93 24.45
CA ALA A 115 -3.92 -8.13 24.86
C ALA A 115 -3.05 -8.72 23.73
N ALA A 116 -3.54 -8.69 22.48
CA ALA A 116 -2.80 -9.15 21.31
C ALA A 116 -1.61 -8.23 20.97
N GLN A 117 -1.68 -6.94 21.32
CA GLN A 117 -0.60 -5.97 21.14
C GLN A 117 0.51 -6.06 22.21
N ALA A 118 0.28 -6.76 23.30
CA ALA A 118 1.22 -6.86 24.42
C ALA A 118 2.46 -7.73 24.07
N VAL A 119 3.08 -7.45 22.94
CA VAL A 119 4.29 -8.11 22.42
C VAL A 119 5.49 -7.21 22.69
N ALA A 120 6.63 -7.80 23.03
CA ALA A 120 7.87 -7.05 23.21
C ALA A 120 8.33 -6.45 21.85
N ILE A 121 8.27 -5.13 21.74
CA ILE A 121 8.71 -4.38 20.58
C ILE A 121 10.05 -3.70 20.90
N PRO A 122 11.08 -3.80 20.03
CA PRO A 122 12.34 -3.09 20.20
C PRO A 122 12.13 -1.57 20.35
N ALA A 123 12.95 -0.91 21.18
CA ALA A 123 12.78 0.52 21.47
C ALA A 123 12.96 1.46 20.27
N ASP A 124 13.60 0.99 19.19
CA ASP A 124 13.76 1.71 17.92
C ASP A 124 12.61 1.47 16.94
N GLN A 125 11.60 0.67 17.32
CA GLN A 125 10.41 0.35 16.55
C GLN A 125 9.15 0.95 17.17
N LYS A 126 8.17 1.30 16.35
CA LYS A 126 6.80 1.64 16.77
C LYS A 126 5.78 0.76 16.05
N VAL A 127 4.65 0.49 16.67
CA VAL A 127 3.51 -0.15 16.00
C VAL A 127 3.01 0.82 14.91
N LEU A 128 2.87 0.30 13.71
CA LEU A 128 2.30 0.99 12.57
C LEU A 128 0.85 0.58 12.38
N HIS A 129 0.58 -0.72 12.34
CA HIS A 129 -0.75 -1.29 12.18
C HIS A 129 -0.98 -2.47 13.12
N VAL A 130 -2.23 -2.60 13.56
CA VAL A 130 -2.78 -3.79 14.22
C VAL A 130 -3.96 -4.25 13.38
N LEU A 131 -3.77 -5.33 12.65
CA LEU A 131 -4.73 -5.80 11.63
C LEU A 131 -5.38 -7.10 12.13
N PRO A 132 -6.64 -7.07 12.57
CA PRO A 132 -7.36 -8.28 12.97
C PRO A 132 -7.46 -9.27 11.81
N GLN A 133 -7.22 -10.54 12.12
CA GLN A 133 -7.28 -11.64 11.15
C GLN A 133 -8.55 -12.46 11.32
N GLU A 134 -8.85 -12.82 12.55
CA GLU A 134 -10.06 -13.52 12.96
C GLU A 134 -10.26 -13.41 14.47
N TYR A 135 -11.48 -13.61 14.88
CA TYR A 135 -11.84 -13.81 16.29
C TYR A 135 -12.26 -15.26 16.54
N VAL A 136 -12.03 -15.70 17.77
CA VAL A 136 -12.45 -17.03 18.23
C VAL A 136 -13.26 -16.86 19.51
N ILE A 137 -14.49 -17.36 19.53
CA ILE A 137 -15.34 -17.36 20.73
C ILE A 137 -15.47 -18.80 21.22
N ASP A 138 -14.97 -19.05 22.43
CA ASP A 138 -14.84 -20.38 23.04
C ASP A 138 -14.02 -21.34 22.13
N ASN A 139 -14.68 -22.13 21.28
CA ASN A 139 -14.04 -23.04 20.33
C ASN A 139 -14.46 -22.77 18.87
N GLN A 140 -15.21 -21.70 18.61
CA GLN A 140 -15.65 -21.32 17.27
C GLN A 140 -14.66 -20.30 16.68
N SER A 141 -13.92 -20.72 15.66
CA SER A 141 -12.98 -19.89 14.89
C SER A 141 -13.64 -19.29 13.63
N GLY A 142 -12.90 -18.42 12.94
CA GLY A 142 -13.33 -17.82 11.66
C GLY A 142 -14.37 -16.71 11.82
N ILE A 143 -14.52 -16.14 13.01
CA ILE A 143 -15.45 -15.04 13.26
C ILE A 143 -14.77 -13.73 12.81
N ARG A 144 -15.44 -12.96 11.96
CA ARG A 144 -14.98 -11.62 11.51
C ARG A 144 -15.57 -10.51 12.38
N GLU A 145 -16.85 -10.64 12.76
CA GLU A 145 -17.58 -9.66 13.56
C GLU A 145 -18.09 -10.33 14.84
N PRO A 146 -17.35 -10.23 15.97
CA PRO A 146 -17.72 -10.90 17.21
C PRO A 146 -18.77 -10.15 18.03
N LEU A 147 -19.05 -8.86 17.73
CA LEU A 147 -19.96 -8.01 18.49
C LEU A 147 -21.37 -8.63 18.62
N GLY A 148 -21.91 -8.65 19.85
CA GLY A 148 -23.22 -9.23 20.15
C GLY A 148 -23.27 -10.75 20.19
N MET A 149 -22.18 -11.46 19.92
CA MET A 149 -22.13 -12.92 20.02
C MET A 149 -21.99 -13.37 21.47
N SER A 150 -22.65 -14.50 21.80
CA SER A 150 -22.61 -15.08 23.14
C SER A 150 -21.40 -15.99 23.33
N GLY A 151 -20.74 -15.92 24.49
CA GLY A 151 -19.60 -16.76 24.84
C GLY A 151 -19.00 -16.42 26.19
N VAL A 152 -17.95 -17.14 26.57
CA VAL A 152 -17.23 -16.96 27.84
C VAL A 152 -15.80 -16.44 27.60
N ARG A 153 -15.20 -16.81 26.48
CA ARG A 153 -13.82 -16.48 26.12
C ARG A 153 -13.77 -15.92 24.71
N LEU A 154 -13.15 -14.75 24.56
CA LEU A 154 -12.87 -14.11 23.29
C LEU A 154 -11.35 -14.16 23.03
N GLU A 155 -10.96 -14.64 21.87
CA GLU A 155 -9.60 -14.55 21.34
C GLU A 155 -9.59 -13.70 20.07
N ALA A 156 -8.54 -12.91 19.86
CA ALA A 156 -8.27 -12.23 18.60
C ALA A 156 -6.91 -12.65 18.08
N LYS A 157 -6.84 -13.04 16.81
CA LYS A 157 -5.58 -13.18 16.07
C LYS A 157 -5.36 -11.93 15.26
N VAL A 158 -4.17 -11.35 15.34
CA VAL A 158 -3.83 -10.08 14.70
C VAL A 158 -2.50 -10.18 13.95
N HIS A 159 -2.39 -9.46 12.85
CA HIS A 159 -1.13 -9.17 12.18
C HIS A 159 -0.62 -7.82 12.66
N LEU A 160 0.47 -7.81 13.41
CA LEU A 160 1.13 -6.60 13.90
C LEU A 160 2.21 -6.18 12.93
N VAL A 161 2.15 -4.94 12.47
CA VAL A 161 3.19 -4.33 11.64
C VAL A 161 3.88 -3.23 12.44
N THR A 162 5.20 -3.25 12.45
CA THR A 162 6.03 -2.22 13.08
C THR A 162 6.97 -1.56 12.08
N CYS A 163 7.36 -0.33 12.34
CA CYS A 163 8.34 0.40 11.55
C CYS A 163 9.38 1.06 12.44
N ALA A 164 10.57 1.37 11.88
CA ALA A 164 11.56 2.15 12.60
C ALA A 164 11.03 3.55 12.93
N VAL A 165 11.16 3.96 14.18
CA VAL A 165 10.69 5.28 14.68
C VAL A 165 11.28 6.42 13.86
N ASN A 166 12.59 6.38 13.59
CA ASN A 166 13.29 7.42 12.82
C ASN A 166 12.85 7.50 11.36
N ALA A 167 12.46 6.38 10.74
CA ALA A 167 11.98 6.37 9.37
C ALA A 167 10.62 7.09 9.26
N ALA A 168 9.67 6.77 10.14
CA ALA A 168 8.39 7.45 10.19
C ALA A 168 8.55 8.94 10.52
N GLN A 169 9.37 9.30 11.52
CA GLN A 169 9.64 10.69 11.87
C GLN A 169 10.27 11.50 10.73
N ASN A 170 11.11 10.88 9.89
CA ASN A 170 11.70 11.59 8.75
C ASN A 170 10.65 11.87 7.65
N ILE A 171 9.69 10.95 7.44
CA ILE A 171 8.55 11.18 6.55
C ILE A 171 7.68 12.32 7.10
N GLU A 172 7.27 12.25 8.37
CA GLU A 172 6.49 13.30 9.06
C GLU A 172 7.16 14.67 8.92
N LYS A 173 8.46 14.78 9.21
CA LYS A 173 9.24 16.02 9.06
C LYS A 173 9.26 16.56 7.63
N CYS A 174 9.33 15.70 6.62
CA CYS A 174 9.30 16.15 5.22
C CYS A 174 7.93 16.77 4.89
N ILE A 175 6.84 16.16 5.36
CA ILE A 175 5.47 16.62 5.14
C ILE A 175 5.20 17.94 5.89
N GLU A 176 5.59 18.01 7.19
CA GLU A 176 5.44 19.22 8.01
C GLU A 176 6.20 20.41 7.42
N ARG A 177 7.40 20.19 6.84
CA ARG A 177 8.17 21.24 6.15
C ARG A 177 7.51 21.74 4.87
N CYS A 178 6.59 20.99 4.31
CA CYS A 178 5.74 21.44 3.20
C CYS A 178 4.49 22.23 3.69
N GLY A 179 4.31 22.40 5.00
CA GLY A 179 3.16 23.05 5.60
C GLY A 179 1.92 22.16 5.69
N LEU A 180 2.11 20.85 5.56
CA LEU A 180 1.04 19.84 5.60
C LEU A 180 1.03 19.08 6.93
N SER A 181 -0.13 18.56 7.33
CA SER A 181 -0.26 17.61 8.43
C SER A 181 -0.42 16.17 7.90
N VAL A 182 -0.11 15.20 8.75
CA VAL A 182 -0.26 13.76 8.46
C VAL A 182 -1.51 13.25 9.15
N ASP A 183 -2.50 12.79 8.38
CA ASP A 183 -3.72 12.17 8.90
C ASP A 183 -3.45 10.70 9.28
N GLY A 184 -2.59 10.02 8.53
CA GLY A 184 -2.16 8.66 8.81
C GLY A 184 -0.94 8.22 8.02
N ILE A 185 -0.14 7.31 8.60
CA ILE A 185 0.98 6.66 7.93
C ILE A 185 0.58 5.20 7.69
N ILE A 186 0.54 4.81 6.43
CA ILE A 186 -0.01 3.52 5.99
C ILE A 186 1.07 2.69 5.31
N LEU A 187 1.12 1.41 5.61
CA LEU A 187 1.99 0.46 4.92
C LEU A 187 1.65 0.41 3.42
N GLU A 188 2.64 0.60 2.53
CA GLU A 188 2.39 0.76 1.08
C GLU A 188 1.67 -0.44 0.45
N GLN A 189 2.09 -1.69 0.75
CA GLN A 189 1.40 -2.87 0.22
C GLN A 189 -0.02 -3.05 0.79
N LEU A 190 -0.30 -2.57 1.99
CA LEU A 190 -1.66 -2.51 2.51
C LEU A 190 -2.47 -1.49 1.71
N ALA A 191 -1.96 -0.28 1.50
CA ALA A 191 -2.61 0.74 0.68
C ALA A 191 -2.87 0.22 -0.75
N SER A 192 -1.85 -0.29 -1.45
CA SER A 192 -1.98 -0.82 -2.80
C SER A 192 -3.07 -1.90 -2.90
N SER A 193 -3.23 -2.73 -1.84
CA SER A 193 -4.25 -3.77 -1.82
C SER A 193 -5.67 -3.24 -1.91
N TYR A 194 -5.96 -2.06 -1.33
CA TYR A 194 -7.27 -1.41 -1.42
C TYR A 194 -7.65 -1.00 -2.85
N SER A 195 -6.66 -0.71 -3.67
CA SER A 195 -6.90 -0.23 -5.03
C SER A 195 -6.89 -1.34 -6.10
N VAL A 196 -6.19 -2.46 -5.88
CA VAL A 196 -5.92 -3.43 -6.95
C VAL A 196 -6.45 -4.84 -6.72
N ILE A 197 -6.75 -5.23 -5.47
CA ILE A 197 -7.26 -6.56 -5.13
C ILE A 197 -8.78 -6.53 -5.02
N THR A 198 -9.46 -7.55 -5.58
CA THR A 198 -10.89 -7.73 -5.44
C THR A 198 -11.24 -8.43 -4.12
N GLU A 199 -12.49 -8.29 -3.64
CA GLU A 199 -12.96 -9.01 -2.46
C GLU A 199 -12.87 -10.52 -2.65
N ASP A 200 -13.26 -11.02 -3.83
CA ASP A 200 -13.16 -12.44 -4.16
C ASP A 200 -11.73 -12.98 -4.08
N GLU A 201 -10.75 -12.22 -4.56
CA GLU A 201 -9.33 -12.58 -4.45
C GLU A 201 -8.86 -12.59 -3.00
N ARG A 202 -9.28 -11.60 -2.18
CA ARG A 202 -8.97 -11.56 -0.74
C ARG A 202 -9.54 -12.75 0.02
N ASP A 203 -10.78 -13.12 -0.30
CA ASP A 203 -11.46 -14.23 0.35
C ASP A 203 -10.87 -15.57 -0.08
N LEU A 204 -10.62 -15.74 -1.38
CA LEU A 204 -10.08 -16.98 -1.94
C LEU A 204 -8.62 -17.23 -1.53
N GLY A 205 -7.85 -16.18 -1.36
CA GLY A 205 -6.42 -16.22 -1.08
C GLY A 205 -5.58 -15.73 -2.24
N VAL A 206 -4.79 -14.66 -2.01
CA VAL A 206 -3.99 -13.97 -3.03
C VAL A 206 -2.71 -13.40 -2.42
N CYS A 207 -1.65 -13.34 -3.23
CA CYS A 207 -0.45 -12.59 -2.92
C CYS A 207 -0.39 -11.31 -3.77
N LEU A 208 -0.34 -10.16 -3.13
CA LEU A 208 0.00 -8.89 -3.77
C LEU A 208 1.51 -8.68 -3.72
N VAL A 209 2.09 -8.28 -4.85
CA VAL A 209 3.48 -7.84 -4.96
C VAL A 209 3.51 -6.47 -5.62
N ASP A 210 3.83 -5.44 -4.84
CA ASP A 210 4.04 -4.08 -5.34
C ASP A 210 5.53 -3.88 -5.68
N ILE A 211 5.86 -3.82 -6.97
CA ILE A 211 7.23 -3.69 -7.44
C ILE A 211 7.49 -2.22 -7.79
N GLY A 212 8.05 -1.50 -6.82
CA GLY A 212 8.39 -0.09 -6.94
C GLY A 212 9.72 0.16 -7.66
N GLY A 213 10.35 1.31 -7.35
CA GLY A 213 11.70 1.63 -7.79
C GLY A 213 12.77 0.98 -6.91
N GLY A 214 12.63 1.05 -5.59
CA GLY A 214 13.65 0.63 -4.63
C GLY A 214 13.34 -0.62 -3.83
N THR A 215 12.07 -0.99 -3.70
CA THR A 215 11.55 -2.14 -2.95
C THR A 215 10.49 -2.88 -3.74
N SER A 216 10.35 -4.17 -3.41
CA SER A 216 9.19 -4.98 -3.79
C SER A 216 8.50 -5.42 -2.50
N ASP A 217 7.27 -4.99 -2.33
CA ASP A 217 6.52 -5.09 -1.10
C ASP A 217 5.42 -6.15 -1.26
N ILE A 218 5.38 -7.12 -0.33
CA ILE A 218 4.54 -8.31 -0.40
C ILE A 218 3.45 -8.22 0.66
N ALA A 219 2.21 -8.55 0.29
CA ALA A 219 1.11 -8.77 1.22
C ALA A 219 0.32 -10.02 0.81
N ILE A 220 0.08 -10.93 1.76
CA ILE A 220 -0.69 -12.16 1.52
C ILE A 220 -2.01 -12.06 2.27
N PHE A 221 -3.08 -12.36 1.57
CA PHE A 221 -4.45 -12.36 2.08
C PHE A 221 -5.04 -13.76 1.96
N THR A 222 -5.78 -14.19 2.96
CA THR A 222 -6.68 -15.36 2.93
C THR A 222 -7.88 -15.08 3.81
N ASP A 223 -9.03 -15.60 3.46
CA ASP A 223 -10.27 -15.39 4.23
C ASP A 223 -10.55 -13.90 4.50
N GLY A 224 -10.31 -13.05 3.51
CA GLY A 224 -10.53 -11.59 3.58
C GLY A 224 -9.51 -10.81 4.42
N SER A 225 -8.59 -11.47 5.12
CA SER A 225 -7.67 -10.84 6.07
C SER A 225 -6.21 -10.97 5.64
N ILE A 226 -5.40 -9.97 6.02
CA ILE A 226 -3.97 -10.01 5.79
C ILE A 226 -3.31 -11.03 6.74
N ARG A 227 -2.48 -11.91 6.18
CA ARG A 227 -1.81 -13.00 6.92
C ARG A 227 -0.32 -12.80 7.05
N HIS A 228 0.28 -12.17 6.06
CA HIS A 228 1.73 -11.95 6.01
C HIS A 228 2.07 -10.70 5.24
N THR A 229 3.14 -10.02 5.65
CA THR A 229 3.76 -8.91 4.91
C THR A 229 5.26 -9.11 4.85
N GLY A 230 5.85 -8.77 3.71
CA GLY A 230 7.29 -8.87 3.47
C GLY A 230 7.80 -7.73 2.61
N VAL A 231 9.12 -7.49 2.67
CA VAL A 231 9.80 -6.48 1.85
C VAL A 231 11.07 -7.06 1.28
N ILE A 232 11.22 -6.99 -0.03
CA ILE A 232 12.43 -7.39 -0.76
C ILE A 232 13.11 -6.11 -1.26
N PRO A 233 14.40 -5.87 -0.91
CA PRO A 233 15.11 -4.65 -1.29
C PRO A 233 15.70 -4.72 -2.72
N ILE A 234 14.96 -5.31 -3.66
CA ILE A 234 15.24 -5.42 -5.09
C ILE A 234 14.00 -4.98 -5.85
N ALA A 235 14.17 -4.07 -6.81
CA ALA A 235 13.10 -3.53 -7.64
C ALA A 235 13.66 -2.83 -8.91
N GLY A 236 12.95 -1.88 -9.48
CA GLY A 236 13.28 -1.24 -10.75
C GLY A 236 14.65 -0.56 -10.84
N ASP A 237 15.14 0.00 -9.74
CA ASP A 237 16.45 0.69 -9.71
C ASP A 237 17.62 -0.29 -9.94
N GLN A 238 17.50 -1.53 -9.45
CA GLN A 238 18.51 -2.55 -9.69
C GLN A 238 18.56 -2.92 -11.17
N VAL A 239 17.41 -3.06 -11.83
CA VAL A 239 17.34 -3.28 -13.29
C VAL A 239 18.00 -2.13 -14.05
N THR A 240 17.71 -0.88 -13.66
CA THR A 240 18.33 0.31 -14.26
C THR A 240 19.85 0.30 -14.08
N ASN A 241 20.34 -0.05 -12.90
CA ASN A 241 21.76 -0.13 -12.62
C ASN A 241 22.44 -1.23 -13.43
N ASP A 242 21.82 -2.40 -13.56
CA ASP A 242 22.34 -3.50 -14.38
C ASP A 242 22.47 -3.08 -15.85
N ILE A 243 21.46 -2.42 -16.39
CA ILE A 243 21.49 -1.84 -17.75
C ILE A 243 22.61 -0.80 -17.87
N ALA A 244 22.70 0.15 -16.92
CA ALA A 244 23.73 1.17 -16.94
C ALA A 244 25.15 0.59 -16.96
N MET A 245 25.38 -0.44 -16.14
CA MET A 245 26.68 -1.10 -16.04
C MET A 245 26.98 -1.96 -17.27
N ALA A 246 26.07 -2.82 -17.70
CA ALA A 246 26.26 -3.71 -18.84
C ALA A 246 26.42 -2.93 -20.15
N LEU A 247 25.60 -1.89 -20.35
CA LEU A 247 25.60 -1.07 -21.53
C LEU A 247 26.57 0.13 -21.45
N ARG A 248 27.20 0.35 -20.30
CA ARG A 248 28.09 1.53 -20.07
C ARG A 248 27.45 2.83 -20.54
N THR A 249 26.21 3.06 -20.11
CA THR A 249 25.40 4.23 -20.42
C THR A 249 25.08 5.00 -19.14
N PRO A 250 24.86 6.32 -19.18
CA PRO A 250 24.42 7.07 -18.00
C PRO A 250 23.13 6.52 -17.43
N THR A 251 22.97 6.52 -16.10
CA THR A 251 21.80 5.94 -15.40
C THR A 251 20.47 6.52 -15.91
N GLN A 252 20.42 7.81 -16.25
CA GLN A 252 19.22 8.43 -16.80
C GLN A 252 18.80 7.79 -18.13
N HIS A 253 19.76 7.54 -19.02
CA HIS A 253 19.49 6.87 -20.28
C HIS A 253 19.19 5.37 -20.09
N ALA A 254 19.82 4.73 -19.10
CA ALA A 254 19.48 3.35 -18.74
C ALA A 254 18.02 3.23 -18.30
N GLU A 255 17.51 4.21 -17.52
CA GLU A 255 16.10 4.25 -17.10
C GLU A 255 15.17 4.44 -18.32
N GLU A 256 15.50 5.35 -19.24
CA GLU A 256 14.74 5.56 -20.48
C GLU A 256 14.72 4.28 -21.34
N ILE A 257 15.86 3.61 -21.46
CA ILE A 257 16.00 2.35 -22.19
C ILE A 257 15.18 1.25 -21.55
N LYS A 258 15.23 1.13 -20.21
CA LYS A 258 14.43 0.17 -19.45
C LYS A 258 12.94 0.35 -19.74
N ILE A 259 12.43 1.57 -19.60
CA ILE A 259 11.00 1.86 -19.78
C ILE A 259 10.51 1.59 -21.20
N ARG A 260 11.34 1.88 -22.22
CA ARG A 260 10.92 1.83 -23.63
C ARG A 260 11.16 0.51 -24.31
N TYR A 261 12.20 -0.21 -23.95
CA TYR A 261 12.73 -1.31 -24.77
C TYR A 261 13.01 -2.59 -24.00
N ALA A 262 13.10 -2.54 -22.65
CA ALA A 262 13.44 -3.72 -21.89
C ALA A 262 12.33 -4.77 -21.90
N CYS A 263 12.76 -6.03 -21.74
CA CYS A 263 11.90 -7.19 -21.67
C CYS A 263 12.46 -8.14 -20.60
N ALA A 264 11.58 -8.75 -19.80
CA ALA A 264 11.94 -9.70 -18.76
C ALA A 264 12.15 -11.13 -19.29
N LEU A 265 11.81 -11.40 -20.54
CA LEU A 265 12.01 -12.67 -21.21
C LEU A 265 12.72 -12.47 -22.54
N THR A 266 13.92 -13.01 -22.67
CA THR A 266 14.78 -12.90 -23.86
C THR A 266 14.10 -13.43 -25.14
N GLN A 267 13.29 -14.46 -25.01
CA GLN A 267 12.58 -15.08 -26.13
C GLN A 267 11.46 -14.20 -26.73
N LEU A 268 10.98 -13.18 -26.01
CA LEU A 268 10.01 -12.20 -26.51
C LEU A 268 10.68 -11.05 -27.28
N ALA A 269 11.98 -10.83 -27.06
CA ALA A 269 12.73 -9.78 -27.75
C ALA A 269 13.13 -10.26 -29.16
N GLY A 270 12.65 -9.56 -30.20
CA GLY A 270 12.98 -9.91 -31.58
C GLY A 270 14.48 -9.79 -31.89
N PRO A 271 15.08 -10.78 -32.60
CA PRO A 271 16.51 -10.77 -32.89
C PRO A 271 16.94 -9.62 -33.79
N ASP A 272 16.06 -9.11 -34.61
CA ASP A 272 16.33 -8.03 -35.58
C ASP A 272 15.97 -6.63 -35.04
N GLU A 273 15.38 -6.55 -33.84
CA GLU A 273 15.08 -5.29 -33.17
C GLU A 273 16.35 -4.65 -32.62
N THR A 274 16.68 -3.43 -33.09
CA THR A 274 17.85 -2.68 -32.62
C THR A 274 17.46 -1.42 -31.87
N ILE A 275 18.19 -1.11 -30.81
CA ILE A 275 18.04 0.07 -29.98
C ILE A 275 19.31 0.92 -30.03
N LYS A 276 19.16 2.25 -29.96
CA LYS A 276 20.28 3.17 -29.85
C LYS A 276 20.63 3.42 -28.38
N VAL A 277 21.86 3.07 -27.99
CA VAL A 277 22.37 3.22 -26.63
C VAL A 277 23.34 4.39 -26.59
N PRO A 278 23.00 5.49 -25.89
CA PRO A 278 23.95 6.58 -25.63
C PRO A 278 25.16 6.07 -24.84
N SER A 279 26.35 6.54 -25.21
CA SER A 279 27.60 6.15 -24.53
C SER A 279 27.97 7.19 -23.46
N VAL A 280 28.78 6.77 -22.46
CA VAL A 280 29.35 7.70 -21.48
C VAL A 280 30.45 8.54 -22.16
N GLY A 281 30.44 9.86 -21.91
CA GLY A 281 31.35 10.83 -22.49
C GLY A 281 31.02 11.17 -23.95
N ASP A 282 31.96 11.74 -24.70
CA ASP A 282 31.77 12.24 -26.09
C ASP A 282 31.78 11.15 -27.16
N ARG A 283 31.45 9.90 -26.79
CA ARG A 283 31.38 8.78 -27.75
C ARG A 283 30.01 8.77 -28.44
N PRO A 284 29.98 8.42 -29.75
CA PRO A 284 28.70 8.33 -30.45
C PRO A 284 27.84 7.21 -29.86
N PRO A 285 26.52 7.33 -29.94
CA PRO A 285 25.60 6.23 -29.61
C PRO A 285 25.93 4.99 -30.45
N ARG A 286 25.69 3.81 -29.88
CA ARG A 286 25.90 2.53 -30.52
C ARG A 286 24.57 1.80 -30.69
N ASP A 287 24.46 0.97 -31.72
CA ASP A 287 23.34 0.08 -31.91
C ASP A 287 23.56 -1.22 -31.12
N LEU A 288 22.51 -1.69 -30.47
CA LEU A 288 22.46 -2.93 -29.70
C LEU A 288 21.17 -3.67 -30.07
N SER A 289 21.21 -5.01 -30.11
CA SER A 289 19.97 -5.78 -30.27
C SER A 289 19.11 -5.69 -29.01
N ARG A 290 17.79 -5.65 -29.15
CA ARG A 290 16.86 -5.69 -28.03
C ARG A 290 17.01 -6.99 -27.21
N GLN A 291 17.33 -8.09 -27.90
CA GLN A 291 17.62 -9.36 -27.29
C GLN A 291 18.80 -9.27 -26.29
N SER A 292 19.90 -8.58 -26.68
CA SER A 292 21.04 -8.38 -25.76
C SER A 292 20.69 -7.49 -24.54
N LEU A 293 19.70 -6.61 -24.68
CA LEU A 293 19.15 -5.89 -23.52
C LEU A 293 18.36 -6.84 -22.61
N ALA A 294 17.51 -7.69 -23.20
CA ALA A 294 16.73 -8.66 -22.44
C ALA A 294 17.65 -9.65 -21.68
N GLU A 295 18.76 -10.11 -22.27
CA GLU A 295 19.77 -10.93 -21.61
C GLU A 295 20.38 -10.28 -20.34
N VAL A 296 20.32 -8.95 -20.23
CA VAL A 296 20.73 -8.23 -19.02
C VAL A 296 19.60 -8.13 -18.00
N VAL A 297 18.35 -8.00 -18.46
CA VAL A 297 17.17 -7.71 -17.64
C VAL A 297 16.59 -9.00 -17.03
N GLU A 298 16.45 -10.05 -17.81
CA GLU A 298 15.84 -11.33 -17.42
C GLU A 298 16.44 -11.91 -16.14
N PRO A 299 17.78 -12.02 -15.97
CA PRO A 299 18.36 -12.56 -14.73
C PRO A 299 17.99 -11.79 -13.47
N ARG A 300 17.73 -10.46 -13.60
CA ARG A 300 17.32 -9.65 -12.46
C ARG A 300 15.87 -9.92 -12.08
N TYR A 301 14.99 -10.12 -13.05
CA TYR A 301 13.61 -10.50 -12.78
C TYR A 301 13.49 -11.93 -12.26
N ASP A 302 14.30 -12.85 -12.79
CA ASP A 302 14.41 -14.23 -12.27
C ASP A 302 14.83 -14.24 -10.79
N GLU A 303 15.87 -13.47 -10.43
CA GLU A 303 16.30 -13.31 -9.03
C GLU A 303 15.17 -12.72 -8.17
N LEU A 304 14.50 -11.66 -8.62
CA LEU A 304 13.41 -11.02 -7.89
C LEU A 304 12.28 -12.01 -7.62
N PHE A 305 11.79 -12.68 -8.65
CA PHE A 305 10.68 -13.62 -8.52
C PHE A 305 11.04 -14.87 -7.71
N THR A 306 12.28 -15.35 -7.82
CA THR A 306 12.82 -16.43 -6.97
C THR A 306 12.84 -16.02 -5.49
N LEU A 307 13.22 -14.78 -5.18
CA LEU A 307 13.17 -14.27 -3.80
C LEU A 307 11.74 -14.13 -3.28
N ILE A 308 10.81 -13.67 -4.12
CA ILE A 308 9.38 -13.60 -3.78
C ILE A 308 8.84 -15.02 -3.51
N GLN A 309 9.14 -15.98 -4.35
CA GLN A 309 8.74 -17.38 -4.13
C GLN A 309 9.31 -17.95 -2.83
N SER A 310 10.58 -17.65 -2.55
CA SER A 310 11.22 -18.05 -1.28
C SER A 310 10.50 -17.45 -0.07
N GLU A 311 10.05 -16.18 -0.17
CA GLU A 311 9.28 -15.52 0.87
C GLU A 311 7.88 -16.14 1.03
N LEU A 312 7.19 -16.46 -0.07
CA LEU A 312 5.92 -17.19 -0.06
C LEU A 312 6.04 -18.54 0.66
N ARG A 313 7.07 -19.34 0.34
CA ARG A 313 7.34 -20.60 1.02
C ARG A 313 7.65 -20.43 2.49
N ARG A 314 8.48 -19.44 2.82
CA ARG A 314 8.85 -19.12 4.21
C ARG A 314 7.64 -18.69 5.04
N SER A 315 6.70 -17.98 4.44
CA SER A 315 5.46 -17.55 5.10
C SER A 315 4.51 -18.72 5.43
N GLY A 316 4.62 -19.84 4.71
CA GLY A 316 3.73 -21.01 4.83
C GLY A 316 2.38 -20.84 4.13
N TYR A 317 2.18 -19.77 3.34
CA TYR A 317 0.91 -19.48 2.66
C TYR A 317 0.93 -19.83 1.16
N GLU A 318 2.00 -20.38 0.60
CA GLU A 318 2.14 -20.68 -0.83
C GLU A 318 0.95 -21.52 -1.37
N GLU A 319 0.50 -22.52 -0.62
CA GLU A 319 -0.62 -23.40 -1.01
C GLU A 319 -2.01 -22.81 -0.68
N LEU A 320 -2.06 -21.67 0.01
CA LEU A 320 -3.30 -21.04 0.49
C LEU A 320 -3.70 -19.79 -0.34
N ILE A 321 -3.11 -19.62 -1.52
CA ILE A 321 -3.38 -18.49 -2.43
C ILE A 321 -3.82 -18.97 -3.82
N PRO A 322 -4.95 -19.69 -3.94
CA PRO A 322 -5.40 -20.22 -5.22
C PRO A 322 -5.76 -19.13 -6.26
N ALA A 323 -6.02 -17.88 -5.84
CA ALA A 323 -6.15 -16.75 -6.76
C ALA A 323 -4.81 -16.32 -7.38
N GLY A 324 -3.68 -16.87 -6.88
CA GLY A 324 -2.35 -16.61 -7.43
C GLY A 324 -1.73 -15.30 -6.98
N VAL A 325 -0.98 -14.66 -7.89
CA VAL A 325 -0.19 -13.46 -7.61
C VAL A 325 -0.68 -12.26 -8.41
N VAL A 326 -0.85 -11.12 -7.74
CA VAL A 326 -1.15 -9.83 -8.35
C VAL A 326 0.09 -8.96 -8.29
N LEU A 327 0.69 -8.65 -9.45
CA LEU A 327 1.81 -7.72 -9.57
C LEU A 327 1.28 -6.31 -9.75
N THR A 328 1.79 -5.34 -9.01
CA THR A 328 1.48 -3.92 -9.19
C THR A 328 2.75 -3.07 -9.06
N GLY A 329 2.61 -1.73 -9.07
CA GLY A 329 3.75 -0.84 -9.10
C GLY A 329 4.33 -0.62 -10.51
N GLY A 330 5.19 0.38 -10.65
CA GLY A 330 5.70 0.79 -11.96
C GLY A 330 6.53 -0.27 -12.69
N THR A 331 7.25 -1.08 -11.95
CA THR A 331 8.16 -2.12 -12.46
C THR A 331 7.42 -3.39 -12.90
N SER A 332 6.19 -3.61 -12.43
CA SER A 332 5.34 -4.72 -12.87
C SER A 332 4.92 -4.64 -14.35
N LYS A 333 5.07 -3.46 -14.97
CA LYS A 333 4.70 -3.21 -16.38
C LYS A 333 5.74 -3.73 -17.39
N MET A 334 6.82 -4.31 -16.93
CA MET A 334 7.85 -4.86 -17.82
C MET A 334 7.25 -5.95 -18.71
N GLU A 335 7.50 -5.84 -20.02
CA GLU A 335 7.11 -6.86 -20.98
C GLU A 335 7.70 -8.22 -20.60
N GLY A 336 6.91 -9.29 -20.61
CA GLY A 336 7.32 -10.63 -20.23
C GLY A 336 7.40 -10.87 -18.71
N ALA A 337 7.12 -9.87 -17.87
CA ALA A 337 7.19 -10.05 -16.41
C ALA A 337 6.14 -11.03 -15.89
N VAL A 338 4.92 -11.00 -16.46
CA VAL A 338 3.84 -11.94 -16.07
C VAL A 338 4.22 -13.35 -16.48
N ASP A 339 4.64 -13.55 -17.71
CA ASP A 339 5.01 -14.87 -18.24
C ASP A 339 6.15 -15.50 -17.42
N LEU A 340 7.21 -14.74 -17.12
CA LEU A 340 8.31 -15.21 -16.28
C LEU A 340 7.86 -15.48 -14.84
N ALA A 341 6.97 -14.67 -14.29
CA ALA A 341 6.44 -14.87 -12.94
C ALA A 341 5.62 -16.17 -12.86
N GLU A 342 4.77 -16.46 -13.86
CA GLU A 342 3.99 -17.70 -13.96
C GLU A 342 4.91 -18.93 -14.08
N GLU A 343 6.01 -18.83 -14.84
CA GLU A 343 7.02 -19.90 -14.95
C GLU A 343 7.69 -20.20 -13.60
N ILE A 344 7.94 -19.16 -12.78
CA ILE A 344 8.64 -19.34 -11.48
C ILE A 344 7.66 -19.75 -10.38
N PHE A 345 6.51 -19.08 -10.28
CA PHE A 345 5.56 -19.33 -9.19
C PHE A 345 4.71 -20.57 -9.41
N HIS A 346 4.55 -21.05 -10.65
CA HIS A 346 3.65 -22.13 -11.05
C HIS A 346 2.19 -21.90 -10.64
N MET A 347 1.75 -20.64 -10.66
CA MET A 347 0.39 -20.23 -10.34
C MET A 347 -0.01 -19.02 -11.21
N PRO A 348 -1.33 -18.72 -11.32
CA PRO A 348 -1.79 -17.58 -12.12
C PRO A 348 -1.19 -16.26 -11.65
N VAL A 349 -0.79 -15.41 -12.60
CA VAL A 349 -0.26 -14.07 -12.34
C VAL A 349 -1.01 -13.05 -13.18
N ARG A 350 -1.35 -11.90 -12.59
CA ARG A 350 -1.90 -10.76 -13.33
C ARG A 350 -1.26 -9.45 -12.89
N VAL A 351 -1.32 -8.44 -13.75
CA VAL A 351 -0.99 -7.07 -13.36
C VAL A 351 -2.24 -6.41 -12.80
N GLY A 352 -2.12 -5.85 -11.59
CA GLY A 352 -3.16 -5.08 -10.91
C GLY A 352 -2.99 -3.58 -11.15
N ALA A 353 -4.07 -2.92 -11.54
CA ALA A 353 -4.17 -1.47 -11.62
C ALA A 353 -5.35 -0.99 -10.77
N PRO A 354 -5.37 0.28 -10.32
CA PRO A 354 -6.47 0.82 -9.52
C PRO A 354 -7.83 0.65 -10.19
N GLN A 355 -8.83 0.17 -9.43
CA GLN A 355 -10.16 -0.20 -9.94
C GLN A 355 -11.31 0.58 -9.28
N TYR A 356 -11.18 0.95 -8.00
CA TYR A 356 -12.30 1.38 -7.16
C TYR A 356 -12.46 2.90 -7.03
N ALA A 357 -11.64 3.67 -7.72
CA ALA A 357 -11.77 5.12 -7.82
C ALA A 357 -12.31 5.53 -9.19
N ARG A 358 -13.17 6.55 -9.21
CA ARG A 358 -13.71 7.19 -10.42
C ARG A 358 -12.92 8.47 -10.74
N GLY A 359 -13.22 9.11 -11.85
CA GLY A 359 -12.50 10.32 -12.29
C GLY A 359 -11.11 10.00 -12.84
N LEU A 360 -10.59 10.81 -13.73
CA LEU A 360 -9.26 10.67 -14.37
C LEU A 360 -8.89 9.23 -14.78
N HIS A 361 -9.87 8.43 -15.19
CA HIS A 361 -9.74 6.98 -15.42
C HIS A 361 -8.55 6.60 -16.31
N ASP A 362 -8.32 7.34 -17.38
CA ASP A 362 -7.23 7.05 -18.32
C ASP A 362 -5.84 7.22 -17.71
N ILE A 363 -5.75 7.98 -16.61
CA ILE A 363 -4.50 8.24 -15.88
C ILE A 363 -4.34 7.27 -14.73
N ILE A 364 -5.35 7.18 -13.86
CA ILE A 364 -5.25 6.44 -12.58
C ILE A 364 -5.24 4.92 -12.77
N ARG A 365 -5.81 4.37 -13.86
CA ARG A 365 -5.77 2.94 -14.20
C ARG A 365 -4.38 2.47 -14.65
N ASN A 366 -3.37 2.91 -13.96
CA ASN A 366 -1.99 2.52 -14.21
C ASN A 366 -1.40 1.98 -12.91
N PRO A 367 -0.76 0.82 -12.90
CA PRO A 367 -0.13 0.24 -11.70
C PRO A 367 0.78 1.19 -10.94
N ILE A 368 1.33 2.20 -11.61
CA ILE A 368 2.19 3.22 -10.98
C ILE A 368 1.46 4.08 -9.94
N TYR A 369 0.14 4.07 -9.90
CA TYR A 369 -0.68 4.85 -8.96
C TYR A 369 -1.38 3.97 -7.91
N ALA A 370 -1.07 2.66 -7.88
CA ALA A 370 -1.74 1.71 -6.98
C ALA A 370 -1.69 2.16 -5.51
N THR A 371 -0.52 2.52 -5.03
CA THR A 371 -0.31 3.00 -3.65
C THR A 371 -1.05 4.30 -3.38
N ALA A 372 -0.87 5.32 -4.23
CA ALA A 372 -1.48 6.64 -4.01
C ALA A 372 -3.02 6.59 -4.03
N VAL A 373 -3.62 5.83 -4.98
CA VAL A 373 -5.07 5.61 -5.01
C VAL A 373 -5.53 4.74 -3.83
N GLY A 374 -4.73 3.76 -3.43
CA GLY A 374 -5.01 2.94 -2.26
C GLY A 374 -5.03 3.75 -0.96
N LEU A 375 -4.15 4.73 -0.82
CA LEU A 375 -4.15 5.68 0.32
C LEU A 375 -5.44 6.51 0.37
N LEU A 376 -5.98 6.94 -0.78
CA LEU A 376 -7.28 7.62 -0.83
C LEU A 376 -8.41 6.71 -0.33
N LEU A 377 -8.45 5.47 -0.82
CA LEU A 377 -9.51 4.52 -0.48
C LEU A 377 -9.45 4.14 1.00
N TYR A 378 -8.25 3.93 1.54
CA TYR A 378 -8.02 3.71 2.96
C TYR A 378 -8.49 4.90 3.81
N GLY A 379 -8.10 6.13 3.44
CA GLY A 379 -8.51 7.34 4.14
C GLY A 379 -10.03 7.57 4.10
N ALA A 380 -10.70 7.16 3.02
CA ALA A 380 -12.15 7.22 2.92
C ALA A 380 -12.84 6.24 3.88
N GLU A 381 -12.30 5.04 4.03
CA GLU A 381 -12.81 4.03 4.97
C GLU A 381 -12.65 4.50 6.42
N GLU A 382 -11.46 4.93 6.81
CA GLU A 382 -11.18 5.51 8.14
C GLU A 382 -12.12 6.66 8.50
N THR A 383 -12.37 7.53 7.51
CA THR A 383 -13.27 8.68 7.69
C THR A 383 -14.72 8.26 7.92
N ARG A 384 -15.18 7.21 7.23
CA ARG A 384 -16.54 6.66 7.40
C ARG A 384 -16.70 5.99 8.74
N ASP A 385 -15.73 5.21 9.17
CA ASP A 385 -15.76 4.52 10.45
C ASP A 385 -15.70 5.52 11.61
N GLY A 386 -14.86 6.54 11.54
CA GLY A 386 -14.85 7.64 12.48
C GLY A 386 -16.17 8.46 12.53
N ALA A 387 -16.87 8.60 11.41
CA ALA A 387 -18.18 9.26 11.36
C ALA A 387 -19.29 8.38 11.95
N ARG A 388 -19.26 7.06 11.73
CA ARG A 388 -20.20 6.09 12.34
C ARG A 388 -20.06 6.09 13.86
N VAL A 389 -18.83 5.96 14.37
CA VAL A 389 -18.56 6.00 15.82
C VAL A 389 -19.06 7.29 16.46
N ARG A 390 -18.90 8.45 15.81
CA ARG A 390 -19.45 9.73 16.32
C ARG A 390 -20.96 9.75 16.34
N GLN A 391 -21.63 9.25 15.31
CA GLN A 391 -23.08 9.18 15.25
C GLN A 391 -23.65 8.22 16.32
N ASP A 392 -23.01 7.09 16.57
CA ASP A 392 -23.44 6.14 17.59
C ASP A 392 -23.26 6.71 18.99
N VAL A 393 -22.15 7.39 19.29
CA VAL A 393 -21.92 8.09 20.56
C VAL A 393 -22.93 9.22 20.77
N GLU A 394 -23.25 10.01 19.73
CA GLU A 394 -24.28 11.04 19.81
C GLU A 394 -25.69 10.45 20.00
N ALA A 395 -26.00 9.34 19.31
CA ALA A 395 -27.29 8.64 19.47
C ALA A 395 -27.43 8.04 20.87
N GLU A 396 -26.38 7.44 21.44
CA GLU A 396 -26.39 6.96 22.81
C GLU A 396 -26.50 8.09 23.85
N ALA A 397 -25.81 9.22 23.65
CA ALA A 397 -25.93 10.39 24.52
C ALA A 397 -27.34 10.98 24.49
N ILE A 398 -27.98 11.06 23.32
CA ILE A 398 -29.35 11.50 23.15
C ILE A 398 -30.31 10.49 23.80
N SER A 399 -30.11 9.19 23.62
CA SER A 399 -30.89 8.12 24.25
C SER A 399 -30.77 8.14 25.78
N PHE A 400 -29.58 8.36 26.31
CA PHE A 400 -29.35 8.48 27.76
C PHE A 400 -30.02 9.72 28.33
N ALA A 401 -29.89 10.89 27.69
CA ALA A 401 -30.58 12.13 28.08
C ALA A 401 -32.10 11.98 28.01
N GLY A 402 -32.62 11.28 27.00
CA GLY A 402 -34.03 10.92 26.87
C GLY A 402 -34.54 10.03 28.01
N ARG A 403 -33.76 9.01 28.40
CA ARG A 403 -34.08 8.13 29.55
C ARG A 403 -34.05 8.85 30.87
N VAL A 404 -33.07 9.72 31.08
CA VAL A 404 -32.99 10.57 32.28
C VAL A 404 -34.16 11.51 32.36
N LYS A 405 -34.54 12.17 31.24
CA LYS A 405 -35.70 13.06 31.16
C LYS A 405 -37.02 12.34 31.43
N ALA A 406 -37.21 11.15 30.89
CA ALA A 406 -38.39 10.31 31.12
C ALA A 406 -38.43 9.76 32.55
N TRP A 407 -37.30 9.52 33.17
CA TRP A 407 -37.23 9.10 34.60
C TRP A 407 -37.65 10.24 35.51
N PHE A 408 -37.14 11.48 35.29
CA PHE A 408 -37.56 12.67 36.05
C PHE A 408 -39.06 12.98 35.89
N ALA A 409 -39.58 12.87 34.66
CA ALA A 409 -41.02 13.12 34.39
C ALA A 409 -41.96 12.07 35.04
N ARG A 410 -41.46 10.92 35.45
CA ARG A 410 -42.23 9.87 36.14
C ARG A 410 -42.17 9.96 37.66
N HIS A 411 -41.20 10.68 38.22
CA HIS A 411 -40.97 10.68 39.66
C HIS A 411 -41.10 12.07 40.32
N PHE A 412 -41.31 13.09 39.50
CA PHE A 412 -41.66 14.46 39.91
C PHE A 412 -42.75 15.04 38.99
#